data_e946c507ac92f8694293284f7d9f8b96
#
_entry.id   e946c507ac92f8694293284f7d9f8b96
#
_cell.length_a   1.000
_cell.length_b   1.000
_cell.length_c   1.000
_cell.angle_alpha   90.00
_cell.angle_beta   90.00
_cell.angle_gamma   90.00
#
_symmetry.space_group_name_H-M   'P 1'
#
loop_
_entity.id
_entity.type
_entity.pdbx_description
1 polymer ?
#
loop_
_entity_poly.entity_id
_entity_poly.type
_entity_poly.pdbx_seq_one_letter_code
_entity_poly.pdbx_strand_id
1 'polypeptide(L)'
;MEIRYVKPEDDRFEISNIYEQSWKTAYKGMIPDSFLESIPKGKWCKGIDLPGRKSMVFLEDGKFIGTSSFCKSRFEKWPDSGEIVSIYFLPEYFGKGYGKRLIEAVIDELRKDGYKEIFLWVLEDNKRARKFYEKCGFEKTEDFLDDTIDGRVIRDIRYVRRFNNDT
;
A
#
# COMPACT_ATOMS: atom_id res chain seq x y z
N MET A 1 -1.47 -1.75 20.78
CA MET A 1 -1.31 -1.55 19.33
C MET A 1 -0.68 -0.20 19.06
N GLU A 2 0.26 -0.16 18.14
CA GLU A 2 1.00 1.07 17.83
C GLU A 2 1.13 1.24 16.32
N ILE A 3 0.90 2.48 15.83
CA ILE A 3 1.16 2.87 14.44
C ILE A 3 2.19 3.99 14.51
N ARG A 4 3.31 3.81 13.83
CA ARG A 4 4.41 4.77 13.83
C ARG A 4 5.25 4.68 12.56
N TYR A 5 6.08 5.69 12.34
CA TYR A 5 7.10 5.61 11.29
C TYR A 5 8.12 4.53 11.58
N VAL A 6 8.68 3.97 10.51
CA VAL A 6 9.81 3.03 10.59
C VAL A 6 11.01 3.77 11.18
N LYS A 7 11.71 3.09 12.11
CA LYS A 7 12.91 3.60 12.77
C LYS A 7 14.17 2.94 12.18
N PRO A 8 15.34 3.58 12.31
CA PRO A 8 16.57 2.99 11.79
C PRO A 8 16.89 1.59 12.34
N GLU A 9 16.53 1.32 13.60
CA GLU A 9 16.75 0.02 14.24
C GLU A 9 15.77 -1.07 13.87
N ASP A 10 14.68 -0.73 13.18
CA ASP A 10 13.67 -1.72 12.80
C ASP A 10 14.22 -2.70 11.75
N ASP A 11 13.90 -3.98 11.92
CA ASP A 11 14.35 -5.03 11.00
C ASP A 11 13.61 -4.95 9.67
N ARG A 12 14.34 -4.59 8.61
CA ARG A 12 13.78 -4.46 7.26
C ARG A 12 13.28 -5.81 6.70
N PHE A 13 13.89 -6.91 7.10
CA PHE A 13 13.43 -8.23 6.66
C PHE A 13 12.06 -8.58 7.25
N GLU A 14 11.80 -8.24 8.50
CA GLU A 14 10.48 -8.45 9.10
C GLU A 14 9.41 -7.62 8.39
N ILE A 15 9.72 -6.36 8.05
CA ILE A 15 8.78 -5.50 7.33
C ILE A 15 8.57 -6.03 5.91
N SER A 16 9.63 -6.39 5.21
CA SER A 16 9.54 -6.99 3.87
C SER A 16 8.73 -8.29 3.87
N ASN A 17 8.81 -9.06 4.94
CA ASN A 17 8.02 -10.29 5.08
C ASN A 17 6.51 -10.00 5.10
N ILE A 18 6.08 -8.87 5.63
CA ILE A 18 4.66 -8.47 5.57
C ILE A 18 4.23 -8.35 4.11
N TYR A 19 5.01 -7.67 3.27
CA TYR A 19 4.75 -7.57 1.84
C TYR A 19 4.67 -8.96 1.20
N GLU A 20 5.67 -9.79 1.45
CA GLU A 20 5.79 -11.12 0.85
C GLU A 20 4.58 -12.00 1.19
N GLN A 21 4.23 -12.12 2.46
CA GLN A 21 3.12 -12.96 2.90
C GLN A 21 1.78 -12.42 2.41
N SER A 22 1.61 -11.10 2.41
CA SER A 22 0.41 -10.48 1.90
C SER A 22 0.24 -10.73 0.39
N TRP A 23 1.29 -10.55 -0.40
CA TRP A 23 1.26 -10.82 -1.85
C TRP A 23 0.87 -12.26 -2.14
N LYS A 24 1.51 -13.21 -1.49
CA LYS A 24 1.27 -14.64 -1.71
C LYS A 24 -0.15 -15.06 -1.38
N THR A 25 -0.82 -14.37 -0.46
CA THR A 25 -2.18 -14.70 -0.05
C THR A 25 -3.21 -13.88 -0.80
N ALA A 26 -3.05 -12.54 -0.82
CA ALA A 26 -4.05 -11.64 -1.39
C ALA A 26 -4.12 -11.72 -2.92
N TYR A 27 -3.00 -11.98 -3.58
CA TYR A 27 -2.95 -11.99 -5.04
C TYR A 27 -3.01 -13.38 -5.66
N LYS A 28 -3.25 -14.39 -4.85
CA LYS A 28 -3.44 -15.76 -5.34
C LYS A 28 -4.64 -15.79 -6.30
N GLY A 29 -4.42 -16.34 -7.51
CA GLY A 29 -5.44 -16.35 -8.56
C GLY A 29 -5.48 -15.07 -9.39
N MET A 30 -4.81 -14.01 -8.98
CA MET A 30 -4.74 -12.73 -9.72
C MET A 30 -3.37 -12.54 -10.38
N ILE A 31 -2.31 -12.85 -9.65
CA ILE A 31 -0.93 -12.86 -10.15
C ILE A 31 -0.50 -14.33 -10.28
N PRO A 32 0.21 -14.72 -11.37
CA PRO A 32 0.60 -16.09 -11.55
C PRO A 32 1.36 -16.68 -10.36
N ASP A 33 1.04 -17.93 -10.01
CA ASP A 33 1.70 -18.64 -8.91
C ASP A 33 3.20 -18.71 -9.09
N SER A 34 3.66 -18.87 -10.34
CA SER A 34 5.09 -18.89 -10.66
C SER A 34 5.82 -17.64 -10.18
N PHE A 35 5.18 -16.49 -10.32
CA PHE A 35 5.75 -15.23 -9.81
C PHE A 35 5.70 -15.17 -8.29
N LEU A 36 4.53 -15.46 -7.69
CA LEU A 36 4.35 -15.39 -6.23
C LEU A 36 5.32 -16.32 -5.51
N GLU A 37 5.54 -17.52 -6.05
CA GLU A 37 6.48 -18.51 -5.49
C GLU A 37 7.94 -18.08 -5.65
N SER A 38 8.24 -17.25 -6.65
CA SER A 38 9.60 -16.77 -6.94
C SER A 38 10.04 -15.57 -6.10
N ILE A 39 9.14 -14.99 -5.31
CA ILE A 39 9.45 -13.80 -4.52
C ILE A 39 10.55 -14.13 -3.50
N PRO A 40 11.73 -13.48 -3.61
CA PRO A 40 12.82 -13.75 -2.67
C PRO A 40 12.59 -13.05 -1.34
N LYS A 41 13.14 -13.60 -0.28
CA LYS A 41 13.13 -12.94 1.03
C LYS A 41 13.84 -11.59 0.93
N GLY A 42 13.25 -10.58 1.57
CA GLY A 42 13.83 -9.24 1.61
C GLY A 42 13.64 -8.43 0.33
N LYS A 43 12.79 -8.88 -0.58
CA LYS A 43 12.55 -8.17 -1.86
C LYS A 43 12.26 -6.69 -1.68
N TRP A 44 11.54 -6.32 -0.63
CA TRP A 44 11.10 -4.94 -0.40
C TRP A 44 12.01 -4.15 0.55
N CYS A 45 13.07 -4.74 1.09
CA CYS A 45 13.96 -4.04 2.04
C CYS A 45 14.47 -2.70 1.52
N LYS A 46 14.94 -2.66 0.27
CA LYS A 46 15.47 -1.43 -0.32
C LYS A 46 14.37 -0.39 -0.57
N GLY A 47 13.18 -0.85 -0.92
CA GLY A 47 12.04 0.03 -1.21
C GLY A 47 11.59 0.85 0.00
N ILE A 48 11.72 0.27 1.19
CA ILE A 48 11.33 0.93 2.44
C ILE A 48 12.13 2.21 2.66
N ASP A 49 13.41 2.20 2.30
CA ASP A 49 14.36 3.29 2.57
C ASP A 49 14.68 4.14 1.33
N LEU A 50 13.89 4.05 0.26
CA LEU A 50 14.12 4.88 -0.92
C LEU A 50 14.01 6.37 -0.59
N PRO A 51 14.86 7.22 -1.17
CA PRO A 51 14.78 8.67 -0.97
C PRO A 51 13.38 9.20 -1.32
N GLY A 52 12.83 10.05 -0.45
CA GLY A 52 11.49 10.60 -0.62
C GLY A 52 10.36 9.67 -0.23
N ARG A 53 10.65 8.40 0.06
CA ARG A 53 9.67 7.41 0.50
C ARG A 53 9.53 7.47 2.02
N LYS A 54 8.28 7.54 2.51
CA LYS A 54 7.97 7.41 3.92
C LYS A 54 7.30 6.07 4.16
N SER A 55 7.57 5.44 5.29
CA SER A 55 6.97 4.15 5.66
C SER A 55 6.53 4.15 7.10
N MET A 56 5.33 3.63 7.33
CA MET A 56 4.78 3.40 8.67
C MET A 56 4.60 1.91 8.92
N VAL A 57 4.66 1.53 10.17
CA VAL A 57 4.41 0.16 10.62
C VAL A 57 3.27 0.12 11.62
N PHE A 58 2.56 -0.98 11.62
CA PHE A 58 1.51 -1.31 12.58
C PHE A 58 2.02 -2.46 13.44
N LEU A 59 2.11 -2.22 14.75
CA LEU A 59 2.60 -3.22 15.70
C LEU A 59 1.48 -3.65 16.64
N GLU A 60 1.44 -4.94 16.91
CA GLU A 60 0.60 -5.53 17.95
C GLU A 60 1.51 -6.33 18.89
N ASP A 61 1.52 -5.95 20.17
CA ASP A 61 2.38 -6.57 21.18
C ASP A 61 3.86 -6.64 20.74
N GLY A 62 4.34 -5.55 20.13
CA GLY A 62 5.73 -5.43 19.66
C GLY A 62 6.03 -6.17 18.36
N LYS A 63 5.05 -6.85 17.76
CA LYS A 63 5.23 -7.56 16.50
C LYS A 63 4.79 -6.70 15.32
N PHE A 64 5.59 -6.63 14.27
CA PHE A 64 5.22 -5.98 13.02
C PHE A 64 4.16 -6.80 12.29
N ILE A 65 2.95 -6.26 12.15
CA ILE A 65 1.83 -6.96 11.50
C ILE A 65 1.32 -6.25 10.25
N GLY A 66 1.61 -4.97 10.11
CA GLY A 66 1.18 -4.19 8.95
C GLY A 66 2.18 -3.11 8.60
N THR A 67 2.13 -2.64 7.36
CA THR A 67 3.01 -1.58 6.87
C THR A 67 2.39 -0.86 5.68
N SER A 68 2.77 0.41 5.53
CA SER A 68 2.39 1.22 4.38
C SER A 68 3.54 2.12 3.99
N SER A 69 3.77 2.25 2.69
CA SER A 69 4.72 3.22 2.12
C SER A 69 3.96 4.25 1.30
N PHE A 70 4.39 5.50 1.39
CA PHE A 70 3.75 6.61 0.72
C PHE A 70 4.75 7.72 0.43
N CYS A 71 4.40 8.60 -0.49
CA CYS A 71 5.31 9.66 -0.94
C CYS A 71 4.55 10.70 -1.77
N LYS A 72 5.27 11.72 -2.24
CA LYS A 72 4.81 12.56 -3.33
C LYS A 72 4.57 11.67 -4.56
N SER A 73 3.57 12.00 -5.37
CA SER A 73 3.30 11.26 -6.60
C SER A 73 4.57 10.98 -7.41
N ARG A 74 4.74 9.73 -7.82
CA ARG A 74 5.82 9.29 -8.71
C ARG A 74 5.48 9.51 -10.18
N PHE A 75 4.28 10.04 -10.47
CA PHE A 75 3.75 10.20 -11.83
C PHE A 75 3.69 11.67 -12.20
N GLU A 76 4.28 12.02 -13.33
CA GLU A 76 4.29 13.41 -13.83
C GLU A 76 2.89 13.95 -14.12
N LYS A 77 1.95 13.07 -14.43
CA LYS A 77 0.56 13.44 -14.70
C LYS A 77 -0.15 14.02 -13.47
N TRP A 78 0.27 13.63 -12.26
CA TRP A 78 -0.32 14.11 -11.01
C TRP A 78 0.76 14.61 -10.05
N PRO A 79 1.46 15.70 -10.42
CA PRO A 79 2.67 16.12 -9.69
C PRO A 79 2.40 16.67 -8.29
N ASP A 80 1.18 17.13 -8.02
CA ASP A 80 0.83 17.77 -6.76
C ASP A 80 0.06 16.85 -5.80
N SER A 81 -0.11 15.59 -6.18
CA SER A 81 -0.82 14.60 -5.37
C SER A 81 0.12 13.81 -4.48
N GLY A 82 -0.41 13.33 -3.34
CA GLY A 82 0.24 12.31 -2.55
C GLY A 82 -0.12 10.93 -3.11
N GLU A 83 0.77 9.98 -2.91
CA GLU A 83 0.57 8.61 -3.39
C GLU A 83 0.79 7.60 -2.26
N ILE A 84 -0.19 6.73 -2.04
CA ILE A 84 -0.01 5.55 -1.19
C ILE A 84 0.50 4.44 -2.10
N VAL A 85 1.78 4.09 -1.94
CA VAL A 85 2.45 3.11 -2.80
C VAL A 85 2.07 1.69 -2.41
N SER A 86 1.88 1.46 -1.12
CA SER A 86 1.57 0.14 -0.59
C SER A 86 0.84 0.23 0.74
N ILE A 87 -0.01 -0.77 1.01
CA ILE A 87 -0.56 -1.01 2.33
C ILE A 87 -0.80 -2.52 2.46
N TYR A 88 -0.13 -3.16 3.40
CA TYR A 88 -0.15 -4.60 3.54
C TYR A 88 -0.20 -5.02 5.01
N PHE A 89 -0.82 -6.18 5.26
CA PHE A 89 -0.87 -6.84 6.56
C PHE A 89 -0.47 -8.30 6.41
N LEU A 90 0.01 -8.89 7.48
CA LEU A 90 0.13 -10.34 7.55
C LEU A 90 -1.27 -10.97 7.38
N PRO A 91 -1.40 -12.07 6.62
CA PRO A 91 -2.71 -12.63 6.28
C PRO A 91 -3.61 -12.95 7.48
N GLU A 92 -3.03 -13.39 8.60
CA GLU A 92 -3.81 -13.72 9.81
C GLU A 92 -4.51 -12.51 10.42
N TYR A 93 -4.15 -11.30 9.99
CA TYR A 93 -4.77 -10.05 10.47
C TYR A 93 -5.76 -9.44 9.47
N PHE A 94 -6.03 -10.12 8.36
CA PHE A 94 -7.02 -9.66 7.39
C PHE A 94 -8.42 -9.67 8.01
N GLY A 95 -9.24 -8.69 7.65
CA GLY A 95 -10.64 -8.64 8.05
C GLY A 95 -10.90 -8.22 9.49
N LYS A 96 -9.90 -7.69 10.20
CA LYS A 96 -10.02 -7.25 11.60
C LYS A 96 -10.18 -5.73 11.77
N GLY A 97 -10.29 -4.99 10.66
CA GLY A 97 -10.42 -3.53 10.70
C GLY A 97 -9.11 -2.77 10.87
N TYR A 98 -7.98 -3.46 10.92
CA TYR A 98 -6.67 -2.82 11.10
C TYR A 98 -6.25 -2.01 9.88
N GLY A 99 -6.64 -2.45 8.68
CA GLY A 99 -6.34 -1.72 7.45
C GLY A 99 -6.89 -0.31 7.44
N LYS A 100 -8.12 -0.13 7.93
CA LYS A 100 -8.74 1.19 8.03
C LYS A 100 -7.95 2.10 8.97
N ARG A 101 -7.48 1.57 10.09
CA ARG A 101 -6.69 2.34 11.05
C ARG A 101 -5.36 2.79 10.46
N LEU A 102 -4.69 1.91 9.74
CA LEU A 102 -3.40 2.23 9.12
C LEU A 102 -3.57 3.23 7.98
N ILE A 103 -4.53 3.03 7.09
CA ILE A 103 -4.73 3.95 5.97
C ILE A 103 -5.13 5.35 6.44
N GLU A 104 -5.94 5.46 7.49
CA GLU A 104 -6.31 6.75 8.07
C GLU A 104 -5.09 7.47 8.65
N ALA A 105 -4.19 6.74 9.32
CA ALA A 105 -2.94 7.33 9.82
C ALA A 105 -2.06 7.84 8.69
N VAL A 106 -1.95 7.08 7.60
CA VAL A 106 -1.18 7.48 6.41
C VAL A 106 -1.80 8.72 5.75
N ILE A 107 -3.12 8.73 5.59
CA ILE A 107 -3.85 9.86 5.02
C ILE A 107 -3.60 11.11 5.87
N ASP A 108 -3.67 11.00 7.19
CA ASP A 108 -3.40 12.13 8.08
C ASP A 108 -1.99 12.69 7.88
N GLU A 109 -0.99 11.82 7.72
CA GLU A 109 0.39 12.26 7.49
C GLU A 109 0.55 12.95 6.13
N LEU A 110 -0.07 12.43 5.08
CA LEU A 110 -0.05 13.06 3.75
C LEU A 110 -0.77 14.41 3.77
N ARG A 111 -1.88 14.54 4.49
CA ARG A 111 -2.58 15.81 4.63
C ARG A 111 -1.76 16.84 5.40
N LYS A 112 -1.02 16.43 6.43
CA LYS A 112 -0.09 17.31 7.14
C LYS A 112 1.01 17.84 6.22
N ASP A 113 1.41 17.04 5.23
CA ASP A 113 2.37 17.45 4.21
C ASP A 113 1.76 18.40 3.15
N GLY A 114 0.46 18.68 3.24
CA GLY A 114 -0.23 19.63 2.39
C GLY A 114 -0.94 19.05 1.18
N TYR A 115 -0.95 17.73 1.01
CA TYR A 115 -1.64 17.12 -0.13
C TYR A 115 -3.15 17.19 0.03
N LYS A 116 -3.83 17.68 -1.01
CA LYS A 116 -5.29 17.80 -1.09
C LYS A 116 -5.91 16.68 -1.91
N GLU A 117 -5.09 15.93 -2.61
CA GLU A 117 -5.49 14.78 -3.39
C GLU A 117 -4.49 13.66 -3.12
N ILE A 118 -5.01 12.48 -2.83
CA ILE A 118 -4.22 11.29 -2.56
C ILE A 118 -4.73 10.18 -3.47
N PHE A 119 -3.82 9.46 -4.12
CA PHE A 119 -4.20 8.35 -4.96
C PHE A 119 -3.40 7.09 -4.63
N LEU A 120 -3.92 5.98 -5.11
CA LEU A 120 -3.28 4.67 -5.04
C LEU A 120 -3.67 3.84 -6.26
N TRP A 121 -2.94 2.76 -6.47
CA TRP A 121 -3.24 1.79 -7.51
C TRP A 121 -3.71 0.50 -6.88
N VAL A 122 -4.74 -0.12 -7.46
CA VAL A 122 -5.28 -1.39 -6.99
C VAL A 122 -5.53 -2.30 -8.18
N LEU A 123 -5.22 -3.59 -8.04
CA LEU A 123 -5.50 -4.57 -9.09
C LEU A 123 -7.00 -4.58 -9.41
N GLU A 124 -7.32 -4.52 -10.70
CA GLU A 124 -8.71 -4.54 -11.17
C GLU A 124 -9.46 -5.76 -10.64
N ASP A 125 -8.79 -6.92 -10.59
CA ASP A 125 -9.40 -8.18 -10.14
C ASP A 125 -9.49 -8.30 -8.62
N ASN A 126 -8.86 -7.42 -7.88
CA ASN A 126 -8.89 -7.45 -6.42
C ASN A 126 -10.14 -6.74 -5.88
N LYS A 127 -11.29 -7.40 -6.00
CA LYS A 127 -12.59 -6.84 -5.60
C LYS A 127 -12.64 -6.48 -4.12
N ARG A 128 -11.98 -7.27 -3.28
CA ARG A 128 -11.95 -7.03 -1.83
C ARG A 128 -11.22 -5.72 -1.51
N ALA A 129 -10.04 -5.51 -2.10
CA ALA A 129 -9.28 -4.28 -1.91
C ALA A 129 -10.03 -3.08 -2.46
N ARG A 130 -10.64 -3.22 -3.64
CA ARG A 130 -11.42 -2.13 -4.25
C ARG A 130 -12.56 -1.69 -3.34
N LYS A 131 -13.31 -2.62 -2.77
CA LYS A 131 -14.38 -2.32 -1.80
C LYS A 131 -13.84 -1.64 -0.56
N PHE A 132 -12.68 -2.11 -0.07
CA PHE A 132 -12.03 -1.52 1.09
C PHE A 132 -11.68 -0.04 0.84
N TYR A 133 -11.06 0.26 -0.30
CA TYR A 133 -10.68 1.64 -0.63
C TYR A 133 -11.93 2.52 -0.84
N GLU A 134 -12.97 1.99 -1.46
CA GLU A 134 -14.23 2.72 -1.62
C GLU A 134 -14.85 3.08 -0.27
N LYS A 135 -14.83 2.17 0.68
CA LYS A 135 -15.28 2.44 2.06
C LYS A 135 -14.41 3.48 2.77
N CYS A 136 -13.14 3.59 2.38
CA CYS A 136 -12.21 4.60 2.92
C CYS A 136 -12.32 5.94 2.20
N GLY A 137 -13.28 6.12 1.31
CA GLY A 137 -13.55 7.39 0.64
C GLY A 137 -12.80 7.58 -0.67
N PHE A 138 -12.14 6.55 -1.19
CA PHE A 138 -11.49 6.59 -2.50
C PHE A 138 -12.49 6.28 -3.59
N GLU A 139 -12.34 6.94 -4.73
CA GLU A 139 -13.18 6.73 -5.91
C GLU A 139 -12.35 6.21 -7.07
N LYS A 140 -12.91 5.25 -7.80
CA LYS A 140 -12.32 4.72 -9.02
C LYS A 140 -12.24 5.82 -10.08
N THR A 141 -11.09 5.88 -10.78
CA THR A 141 -10.93 6.72 -11.97
C THR A 141 -10.86 5.85 -13.23
N GLU A 142 -10.76 6.49 -14.39
CA GLU A 142 -10.56 5.80 -15.66
C GLU A 142 -9.09 5.52 -15.96
N ASP A 143 -8.19 5.96 -15.09
CA ASP A 143 -6.75 5.74 -15.25
C ASP A 143 -6.37 4.33 -14.86
N PHE A 144 -5.55 3.70 -15.69
CA PHE A 144 -5.07 2.35 -15.41
C PHE A 144 -3.63 2.16 -15.93
N LEU A 145 -2.97 1.15 -15.39
CA LEU A 145 -1.66 0.71 -15.84
C LEU A 145 -1.74 -0.78 -16.12
N ASP A 146 -1.26 -1.18 -17.29
CA ASP A 146 -1.13 -2.59 -17.63
C ASP A 146 0.32 -3.02 -17.53
N ASP A 147 0.55 -4.20 -16.98
CA ASP A 147 1.86 -4.82 -16.88
C ASP A 147 1.70 -6.31 -17.21
N THR A 148 2.78 -6.93 -17.65
CA THR A 148 2.78 -8.36 -17.92
C THR A 148 3.70 -9.05 -16.92
N ILE A 149 3.14 -9.98 -16.14
CA ILE A 149 3.87 -10.75 -15.14
C ILE A 149 3.77 -12.22 -15.51
N ASP A 150 4.90 -12.85 -15.80
CA ASP A 150 4.98 -14.25 -16.19
C ASP A 150 3.94 -14.62 -17.28
N GLY A 151 3.82 -13.74 -18.30
CA GLY A 151 2.94 -13.95 -19.45
C GLY A 151 1.47 -13.55 -19.23
N ARG A 152 1.10 -13.13 -18.04
CA ARG A 152 -0.28 -12.70 -17.74
C ARG A 152 -0.35 -11.17 -17.67
N VAL A 153 -1.31 -10.57 -18.37
CA VAL A 153 -1.57 -9.13 -18.28
C VAL A 153 -2.29 -8.83 -16.98
N ILE A 154 -1.72 -7.91 -16.21
CA ILE A 154 -2.25 -7.45 -14.93
C ILE A 154 -2.59 -5.97 -15.07
N ARG A 155 -3.80 -5.59 -14.67
CA ARG A 155 -4.23 -4.18 -14.72
C ARG A 155 -4.40 -3.61 -13.33
N ASP A 156 -3.73 -2.46 -13.09
CA ASP A 156 -3.96 -1.65 -11.91
C ASP A 156 -4.86 -0.48 -12.26
N ILE A 157 -5.80 -0.16 -11.39
CA ILE A 157 -6.72 0.97 -11.52
C ILE A 157 -6.35 2.03 -10.50
N ARG A 158 -6.37 3.30 -10.92
CA ARG A 158 -6.11 4.43 -10.04
C ARG A 158 -7.37 4.78 -9.27
N TYR A 159 -7.24 4.83 -7.94
CA TYR A 159 -8.28 5.29 -7.02
C TYR A 159 -7.81 6.57 -6.35
N VAL A 160 -8.71 7.55 -6.19
CA VAL A 160 -8.40 8.90 -5.72
C VAL A 160 -9.32 9.30 -4.58
N ARG A 161 -8.75 9.99 -3.60
CA ARG A 161 -9.52 10.69 -2.58
C ARG A 161 -9.09 12.14 -2.55
N ARG A 162 -10.07 13.05 -2.64
CA ARG A 162 -9.86 14.50 -2.60
C ARG A 162 -10.35 15.06 -1.30
N PHE A 163 -9.65 16.07 -0.78
CA PHE A 163 -9.99 16.75 0.45
C PHE A 163 -10.31 18.20 0.17
N ASN A 164 -11.37 18.70 0.82
CA ASN A 164 -11.75 20.10 0.71
C ASN A 164 -10.81 20.99 1.52
N ASN A 165 -10.66 22.26 1.06
CA ASN A 165 -9.85 23.25 1.74
C ASN A 165 -10.51 23.84 2.98
N ASP A 166 -11.74 23.46 3.28
CA ASP A 166 -12.53 24.05 4.34
C ASP A 166 -12.20 23.40 5.67
N THR A 167 -11.22 23.96 6.35
CA THR A 167 -10.90 23.60 7.73
C THR A 167 -10.84 24.86 8.56
#